data_9b3add1514be094a356e7b5ad7c781aa
#
_entry.id   9b3add1514be094a356e7b5ad7c781aa
#
_cell.length_a   1.000
_cell.length_b   1.000
_cell.length_c   1.000
_cell.angle_alpha   90.00
_cell.angle_beta   90.00
_cell.angle_gamma   90.00
#
_symmetry.space_group_name_H-M   'P 1'
#
loop_
_entity.id
_entity.type
_entity.pdbx_description
1 polymer ?
#
loop_
_entity_poly.entity_id
_entity_poly.type
_entity_poly.pdbx_seq_one_letter_code
_entity_poly.pdbx_strand_id
1 'polypeptide(L)'
;MYQHHNWQGALLDYPVSKVVCVGSNYAKHIQEMGSAVPDEPVLFIKPETALCDIRQPLVIPQGLGSVHHEVELAVLIGATLRQASEDHVQKAIAGYGVALDLTLREVQ
;
A
#
# COMPACT_ATOMS: atom_id res chain seq x y z
N MET A 1 0.26 13.08 12.44
CA MET A 1 -0.19 12.65 11.12
C MET A 1 0.96 12.06 10.33
N TYR A 2 0.73 11.00 9.56
CA TYR A 2 1.79 10.34 8.80
C TYR A 2 2.43 11.30 7.79
N GLN A 3 3.75 11.20 7.63
CA GLN A 3 4.53 11.91 6.60
C GLN A 3 5.53 10.93 5.97
N HIS A 4 5.82 11.09 4.69
CA HIS A 4 6.81 10.24 4.02
C HIS A 4 8.22 10.56 4.52
N HIS A 5 9.00 9.50 4.75
CA HIS A 5 10.40 9.59 5.18
C HIS A 5 11.26 8.65 4.32
N ASN A 6 12.53 9.01 4.18
CA ASN A 6 13.51 8.08 3.59
C ASN A 6 14.07 7.13 4.66
N TRP A 7 14.94 6.23 4.25
CA TRP A 7 15.56 5.25 5.15
C TRP A 7 16.37 5.88 6.29
N GLN A 8 16.90 7.06 6.09
CA GLN A 8 17.66 7.81 7.11
C GLN A 8 16.73 8.58 8.06
N GLY A 9 15.45 8.54 7.84
CA GLY A 9 14.46 9.23 8.66
C GLY A 9 14.21 10.68 8.27
N ALA A 10 14.79 11.16 7.18
CA ALA A 10 14.55 12.51 6.69
C ALA A 10 13.17 12.61 6.01
N LEU A 11 12.46 13.71 6.26
CA LEU A 11 11.19 13.99 5.62
C LEU A 11 11.36 14.16 4.12
N LEU A 12 10.44 13.57 3.36
CA LEU A 12 10.35 13.76 1.93
C LEU A 12 9.30 14.82 1.62
N ASP A 13 9.63 15.71 0.69
CA ASP A 13 8.74 16.81 0.29
C ASP A 13 7.73 16.34 -0.77
N TYR A 14 6.92 15.36 -0.39
CA TYR A 14 5.81 14.88 -1.20
C TYR A 14 4.54 14.84 -0.34
N PRO A 15 3.41 15.32 -0.88
CA PRO A 15 2.16 15.27 -0.13
C PRO A 15 1.72 13.83 0.09
N VAL A 16 1.10 13.59 1.25
CA VAL A 16 0.43 12.34 1.53
C VAL A 16 -1.01 12.46 1.04
N SER A 17 -1.44 11.51 0.22
CA SER A 17 -2.81 11.47 -0.26
C SER A 17 -3.35 10.03 -0.19
N LYS A 18 -4.23 9.67 -1.10
CA LYS A 18 -4.76 8.31 -1.15
C LYS A 18 -3.68 7.29 -1.48
N VAL A 19 -3.89 6.07 -1.02
CA VAL A 19 -3.08 4.91 -1.39
C VAL A 19 -3.91 4.01 -2.28
N VAL A 20 -3.43 3.76 -3.48
CA VAL A 20 -4.06 2.81 -4.41
C VAL A 20 -3.39 1.46 -4.22
N CYS A 21 -4.18 0.46 -3.89
CA CYS A 21 -3.71 -0.89 -3.60
C CYS A 21 -4.14 -1.86 -4.69
N VAL A 22 -3.29 -2.84 -4.95
CA VAL A 22 -3.58 -3.90 -5.92
C VAL A 22 -3.80 -5.20 -5.16
N GLY A 23 -5.02 -5.70 -5.19
CA GLY A 23 -5.38 -6.98 -4.59
C GLY A 23 -5.03 -8.14 -5.51
N SER A 24 -4.86 -9.34 -4.92
CA SER A 24 -4.61 -10.59 -5.66
C SER A 24 -3.47 -10.47 -6.68
N ASN A 25 -2.39 -9.78 -6.30
CA ASN A 25 -1.29 -9.46 -7.20
C ASN A 25 -0.17 -10.50 -7.18
N TYR A 26 0.03 -11.19 -6.06
CA TYR A 26 1.10 -12.17 -5.92
C TYR A 26 0.59 -13.58 -6.23
N ALA A 27 1.20 -14.22 -7.21
CA ALA A 27 0.76 -15.54 -7.70
C ALA A 27 0.71 -16.61 -6.60
N LYS A 28 1.70 -16.64 -5.71
CA LYS A 28 1.73 -17.55 -4.56
C LYS A 28 0.56 -17.34 -3.62
N HIS A 29 0.26 -16.08 -3.32
CA HIS A 29 -0.86 -15.72 -2.45
C HIS A 29 -2.20 -16.14 -3.07
N ILE A 30 -2.36 -15.94 -4.37
CA ILE A 30 -3.55 -16.37 -5.10
C ILE A 30 -3.74 -17.88 -5.00
N GLN A 31 -2.67 -18.65 -5.17
CA GLN A 31 -2.69 -20.10 -5.05
C GLN A 31 -3.06 -20.55 -3.64
N GLU A 32 -2.47 -19.94 -2.62
CA GLU A 32 -2.74 -20.25 -1.21
C GLU A 32 -4.21 -20.02 -0.86
N MET A 33 -4.83 -19.01 -1.44
CA MET A 33 -6.25 -18.71 -1.24
C MET A 33 -7.18 -19.54 -2.11
N GLY A 34 -6.66 -20.35 -3.03
CA GLY A 34 -7.46 -21.13 -3.96
C GLY A 34 -8.21 -20.30 -4.99
N SER A 35 -7.78 -19.07 -5.20
CA SER A 35 -8.40 -18.14 -6.14
C SER A 35 -7.80 -18.26 -7.54
N ALA A 36 -8.56 -17.93 -8.57
CA ALA A 36 -8.06 -17.80 -9.93
C ALA A 36 -7.29 -16.48 -10.09
N VAL A 37 -6.31 -16.47 -11.00
CA VAL A 37 -5.62 -15.23 -11.38
C VAL A 37 -6.62 -14.33 -12.11
N PRO A 38 -6.87 -13.10 -11.65
CA PRO A 38 -7.81 -12.20 -12.31
C PRO A 38 -7.26 -11.70 -13.65
N ASP A 39 -8.15 -11.50 -14.63
CA ASP A 39 -7.78 -10.95 -15.95
C ASP A 39 -7.38 -9.47 -15.85
N GLU A 40 -7.96 -8.75 -14.92
CA GLU A 40 -7.66 -7.33 -14.66
C GLU A 40 -7.21 -7.13 -13.22
N PRO A 41 -6.38 -6.12 -12.95
CA PRO A 41 -5.99 -5.81 -11.58
C PRO A 41 -7.21 -5.49 -10.70
N VAL A 42 -7.24 -6.08 -9.52
CA VAL A 42 -8.24 -5.73 -8.50
C VAL A 42 -7.68 -4.55 -7.72
N LEU A 43 -8.35 -3.41 -7.82
CA LEU A 43 -7.89 -2.18 -7.17
C LEU A 43 -8.79 -1.80 -6.01
N PHE A 44 -8.18 -1.30 -4.94
CA PHE A 44 -8.89 -0.67 -3.84
C PHE A 44 -8.09 0.52 -3.31
N ILE A 45 -8.73 1.37 -2.53
CA ILE A 45 -8.12 2.62 -2.07
C ILE A 45 -8.19 2.68 -0.56
N LYS A 46 -7.09 3.15 0.05
CA LYS A 46 -7.05 3.56 1.45
C LYS A 46 -6.85 5.06 1.52
N PRO A 47 -7.56 5.75 2.43
CA PRO A 47 -7.37 7.20 2.62
C PRO A 47 -6.06 7.47 3.36
N GLU A 48 -5.58 8.71 3.30
CA GLU A 48 -4.37 9.11 4.02
C GLU A 48 -4.47 8.87 5.52
N THR A 49 -5.68 8.97 6.09
CA THR A 49 -5.92 8.74 7.52
C THR A 49 -5.70 7.30 7.95
N ALA A 50 -5.63 6.36 7.02
CA ALA A 50 -5.31 4.95 7.30
C ALA A 50 -3.80 4.68 7.38
N LEU A 51 -2.97 5.68 7.07
CA LEU A 51 -1.52 5.52 7.09
C LEU A 51 -0.94 5.82 8.48
N CYS A 52 -0.01 4.99 8.90
CA CYS A 52 0.78 5.22 10.11
C CYS A 52 2.24 4.83 9.88
N ASP A 53 3.11 5.37 10.71
CA ASP A 53 4.54 5.12 10.60
C ASP A 53 4.86 3.71 11.12
N ILE A 54 5.44 2.87 10.27
CA ILE A 54 5.82 1.50 10.59
C ILE A 54 6.84 1.42 11.74
N ARG A 55 7.54 2.52 12.04
CA ARG A 55 8.51 2.59 13.14
C ARG A 55 7.87 2.92 14.49
N GLN A 56 6.58 3.21 14.52
CA GLN A 56 5.85 3.53 15.74
C GLN A 56 4.98 2.35 16.18
N PRO A 57 4.70 2.23 17.49
CA PRO A 57 3.77 1.21 17.95
C PRO A 57 2.39 1.35 17.30
N LEU A 58 1.81 0.24 16.93
CA LEU A 58 0.47 0.18 16.37
C LEU A 58 -0.50 -0.33 17.44
N VAL A 59 -1.58 0.39 17.64
CA VAL A 59 -2.66 -0.03 18.54
C VAL A 59 -3.63 -0.91 17.75
N ILE A 60 -3.74 -2.17 18.19
CA ILE A 60 -4.66 -3.14 17.57
C ILE A 60 -5.95 -3.18 18.38
N PRO A 61 -7.12 -2.93 17.76
CA PRO A 61 -8.39 -3.02 18.47
C PRO A 61 -8.68 -4.45 18.91
N GLN A 62 -9.23 -4.59 20.11
CA GLN A 62 -9.62 -5.88 20.65
C GLN A 62 -11.06 -6.22 20.24
N GLY A 63 -11.36 -7.52 20.14
CA GLY A 63 -12.69 -8.00 19.87
C GLY A 63 -13.12 -7.99 18.41
N LEU A 64 -12.22 -7.66 17.50
CA LEU A 64 -12.49 -7.64 16.06
C LEU A 64 -11.82 -8.78 15.28
N GLY A 65 -11.35 -9.80 16.00
CA GLY A 65 -10.64 -10.93 15.42
C GLY A 65 -9.14 -10.68 15.24
N SER A 66 -8.48 -11.55 14.54
CA SER A 66 -7.05 -11.47 14.34
C SER A 66 -6.68 -10.47 13.25
N VAL A 67 -5.53 -9.81 13.44
CA VAL A 67 -4.95 -8.91 12.44
C VAL A 67 -4.00 -9.71 11.55
N HIS A 68 -4.24 -9.68 10.26
CA HIS A 68 -3.35 -10.24 9.27
C HIS A 68 -2.46 -9.14 8.70
N HIS A 69 -1.21 -9.46 8.41
CA HIS A 69 -0.29 -8.55 7.76
C HIS A 69 0.08 -9.06 6.38
N GLU A 70 0.25 -8.14 5.45
CA GLU A 70 0.74 -8.42 4.12
C GLU A 70 1.88 -7.46 3.83
N VAL A 71 3.05 -8.00 3.51
CA VAL A 71 4.22 -7.19 3.14
C VAL A 71 4.09 -6.81 1.68
N GLU A 72 4.12 -5.52 1.41
CA GLU A 72 3.84 -4.96 0.09
C GLU A 72 4.99 -4.08 -0.39
N LEU A 73 5.19 -4.06 -1.70
CA LEU A 73 6.03 -3.07 -2.34
C LEU A 73 5.25 -1.75 -2.43
N ALA A 74 5.77 -0.71 -1.81
CA ALA A 74 5.22 0.62 -1.92
C ALA A 74 5.92 1.39 -3.04
N VAL A 75 5.15 2.05 -3.87
CA VAL A 75 5.66 2.91 -4.95
C VAL A 75 5.19 4.33 -4.68
N LEU A 76 6.13 5.24 -4.51
CA LEU A 76 5.81 6.66 -4.32
C LEU A 76 5.76 7.36 -5.67
N ILE A 77 4.58 7.85 -6.01
CA ILE A 77 4.39 8.64 -7.23
C ILE A 77 4.65 10.11 -6.90
N GLY A 78 5.64 10.68 -7.56
CA GLY A 78 6.12 12.04 -7.27
C GLY A 78 5.60 13.13 -8.21
N ALA A 79 4.72 12.80 -9.15
CA ALA A 79 4.12 13.77 -10.08
C ALA A 79 2.69 13.38 -10.40
N THR A 80 1.87 14.36 -10.75
CA THR A 80 0.48 14.11 -11.16
C THR A 80 0.45 13.35 -12.49
N LEU A 81 -0.32 12.26 -12.52
CA LEU A 81 -0.50 11.42 -13.69
C LEU A 81 -1.97 11.34 -14.07
N ARG A 82 -2.24 11.43 -15.35
CA ARG A 82 -3.58 11.23 -15.90
C ARG A 82 -3.46 10.62 -17.29
N GLN A 83 -4.10 9.46 -17.49
CA GLN A 83 -4.07 8.74 -18.76
C GLN A 83 -2.64 8.62 -19.33
N ALA A 84 -1.70 8.32 -18.43
CA ALA A 84 -0.28 8.33 -18.75
C ALA A 84 0.16 7.02 -19.42
N SER A 85 1.15 7.13 -20.29
CA SER A 85 1.84 5.96 -20.84
C SER A 85 2.71 5.28 -19.77
N GLU A 86 3.09 4.05 -20.02
CA GLU A 86 4.00 3.33 -19.12
C GLU A 86 5.32 4.08 -18.91
N ASP A 87 5.90 4.62 -19.98
CA ASP A 87 7.12 5.43 -19.89
C ASP A 87 6.93 6.66 -19.02
N HIS A 88 5.80 7.34 -19.15
CA HIS A 88 5.50 8.52 -18.33
C HIS A 88 5.34 8.13 -16.85
N VAL A 89 4.66 7.02 -16.59
CA VAL A 89 4.51 6.51 -15.21
C VAL A 89 5.87 6.18 -14.60
N GLN A 90 6.75 5.50 -15.33
CA GLN A 90 8.10 5.17 -14.87
C GLN A 90 8.88 6.41 -14.44
N LYS A 91 8.80 7.48 -15.23
CA LYS A 91 9.48 8.74 -14.93
C LYS A 91 8.88 9.50 -13.74
N ALA A 92 7.63 9.22 -13.41
CA ALA A 92 6.94 9.87 -12.29
C ALA A 92 7.19 9.16 -10.94
N ILE A 93 7.82 8.00 -10.93
CA ILE A 93 8.13 7.28 -9.70
C ILE A 93 9.24 8.02 -8.96
N ALA A 94 8.93 8.49 -7.76
CA ALA A 94 9.91 9.15 -6.89
C ALA A 94 10.76 8.16 -6.09
N GLY A 95 10.21 6.99 -5.78
CA GLY A 95 10.94 5.98 -5.04
C GLY A 95 10.10 4.77 -4.69
N TYR A 96 10.75 3.83 -4.02
CA TYR A 96 10.16 2.56 -3.59
C TYR A 96 10.38 2.37 -2.10
N GLY A 97 9.49 1.64 -1.48
CA GLY A 97 9.59 1.30 -0.08
C GLY A 97 8.86 0.02 0.26
N VAL A 98 8.75 -0.23 1.55
CA VAL A 98 8.01 -1.38 2.08
C VAL A 98 6.84 -0.87 2.88
N ALA A 99 5.69 -1.50 2.68
CA ALA A 99 4.49 -1.24 3.45
C ALA A 99 3.95 -2.53 4.05
N LEU A 100 3.21 -2.40 5.14
CA LEU A 100 2.42 -3.50 5.69
C LEU A 100 0.94 -3.15 5.48
N ASP A 101 0.25 -3.97 4.74
CA ASP A 101 -1.20 -3.87 4.60
C ASP A 101 -1.85 -4.72 5.69
N LEU A 102 -2.30 -4.05 6.74
CA LEU A 102 -2.90 -4.71 7.89
C LEU A 102 -4.40 -4.85 7.67
N THR A 103 -4.91 -6.04 7.92
CA THR A 103 -6.29 -6.38 7.63
C THR A 103 -6.93 -7.14 8.78
N LEU A 104 -8.09 -6.68 9.19
CA LEU A 104 -8.99 -7.40 10.09
C LEU A 104 -9.92 -8.26 9.23
N ARG A 105 -9.49 -9.48 8.91
CA ARG A 105 -10.18 -10.35 7.93
C ARG A 105 -11.62 -10.66 8.28
N GLU A 106 -11.91 -10.77 9.58
CA GLU A 106 -13.26 -11.14 10.05
C GLU A 106 -14.29 -10.02 9.86
N VAL A 107 -13.82 -8.77 9.70
CA VAL A 107 -14.69 -7.61 9.48
C VAL A 107 -14.48 -6.95 8.11
N GLN A 108 -13.67 -7.56 7.31
CA GLN A 108 -13.34 -7.07 5.97
C GLN A 108 -14.54 -7.07 5.02
#